data_41df7745929e8d706eaac155d5e0da00
#
_entry.id   41df7745929e8d706eaac155d5e0da00
#
_cell.length_a   1.000
_cell.length_b   1.000
_cell.length_c   1.000
_cell.angle_alpha   90.00
_cell.angle_beta   90.00
_cell.angle_gamma   90.00
#
_symmetry.space_group_name_H-M   'P 1'
#
loop_
_entity.id
_entity.type
_entity.pdbx_description
1 polymer ?
#
loop_
_entity_poly.entity_id
_entity_poly.type
_entity_poly.pdbx_seq_one_letter_code
_entity_poly.pdbx_strand_id
1 'polypeptide(L)'
;MKNITILSLSALFLIGCGNANQQTANTSAQNAVNNSTVAATKPAMNDSGLVSSHSTEKSAPPKTESDKTSVGSPNQQAVDVSEMTAKIEKADKEYKAKTTDAKAKETLAAAYFERAFALTKAAQYRAALGDFRKGLKLNPNDTEAKAMHDQIISIFESIGREPPKEGEEPPPMPIKK
;
A
#
# COMPACT_ATOMS: atom_id res chain seq x y z
N MET A 1 -37.06 -22.02 -41.96
CA MET A 1 -36.12 -23.11 -42.13
C MET A 1 -34.94 -22.59 -42.93
N LYS A 2 -33.85 -22.22 -42.25
CA LYS A 2 -32.57 -21.89 -42.91
C LYS A 2 -31.48 -22.46 -42.06
N ASN A 3 -30.95 -23.59 -42.50
CA ASN A 3 -29.82 -24.29 -41.86
C ASN A 3 -28.54 -23.51 -42.21
N ILE A 4 -27.83 -23.03 -41.22
CA ILE A 4 -26.48 -22.47 -41.36
C ILE A 4 -25.52 -23.52 -40.82
N THR A 5 -24.84 -24.17 -41.72
CA THR A 5 -23.76 -25.12 -41.51
C THR A 5 -22.51 -24.30 -41.16
N ILE A 6 -22.02 -24.40 -39.92
CA ILE A 6 -20.76 -23.77 -39.52
C ILE A 6 -19.65 -24.78 -39.74
N LEU A 7 -18.79 -24.45 -40.68
CA LEU A 7 -17.58 -25.18 -41.03
C LEU A 7 -16.51 -24.96 -39.99
N SER A 8 -16.12 -26.00 -39.29
CA SER A 8 -15.01 -25.99 -38.32
C SER A 8 -13.68 -26.01 -39.05
N LEU A 9 -12.89 -24.96 -38.90
CA LEU A 9 -11.52 -24.93 -39.39
C LEU A 9 -10.57 -25.10 -38.19
N SER A 10 -10.11 -26.35 -38.04
CA SER A 10 -9.06 -26.70 -37.07
C SER A 10 -7.71 -26.31 -37.67
N ALA A 11 -7.04 -25.33 -37.10
CA ALA A 11 -5.63 -25.03 -37.35
C ALA A 11 -4.78 -25.56 -36.21
N LEU A 12 -4.12 -26.67 -36.48
CA LEU A 12 -3.10 -27.27 -35.63
C LEU A 12 -1.78 -26.50 -35.85
N PHE A 13 -1.30 -25.77 -34.82
CA PHE A 13 0.08 -25.25 -34.83
C PHE A 13 0.87 -25.99 -33.77
N LEU A 14 1.62 -26.99 -34.20
CA LEU A 14 2.77 -27.55 -33.53
C LEU A 14 4.02 -26.85 -34.07
N ILE A 15 4.83 -26.24 -33.24
CA ILE A 15 6.25 -25.86 -33.38
C ILE A 15 6.56 -25.04 -32.11
N GLY A 16 7.57 -25.29 -31.34
CA GLY A 16 8.78 -26.09 -31.40
C GLY A 16 9.54 -25.83 -30.11
N CYS A 17 10.24 -26.86 -29.67
CA CYS A 17 11.18 -26.84 -28.58
C CYS A 17 12.27 -25.79 -28.77
N GLY A 18 12.51 -24.95 -27.73
CA GLY A 18 13.67 -24.10 -27.61
C GLY A 18 14.11 -24.08 -26.15
N ASN A 19 14.88 -25.12 -25.79
CA ASN A 19 15.60 -25.20 -24.52
C ASN A 19 16.80 -24.27 -24.59
N ALA A 20 16.85 -23.25 -23.75
CA ALA A 20 18.08 -22.54 -23.44
C ALA A 20 18.16 -22.29 -21.94
N ASN A 21 18.74 -23.28 -21.29
CA ASN A 21 19.24 -23.22 -19.92
C ASN A 21 20.42 -22.24 -19.91
N GLN A 22 20.26 -21.06 -19.35
CA GLN A 22 21.38 -20.23 -18.94
C GLN A 22 21.38 -20.07 -17.42
N GLN A 23 22.07 -21.00 -16.85
CA GLN A 23 22.51 -21.02 -15.47
C GLN A 23 23.70 -20.03 -15.36
N THR A 24 23.46 -18.81 -14.93
CA THR A 24 24.54 -17.94 -14.49
C THR A 24 24.70 -18.11 -13.00
N ALA A 25 25.73 -18.85 -12.67
CA ALA A 25 26.31 -18.94 -11.33
C ALA A 25 26.74 -17.54 -10.89
N ASN A 26 26.10 -16.97 -9.89
CA ASN A 26 26.63 -15.83 -9.17
C ASN A 26 27.37 -16.33 -7.95
N THR A 27 28.66 -16.25 -8.10
CA THR A 27 29.73 -16.49 -7.13
C THR A 27 29.49 -15.67 -5.86
N SER A 28 29.40 -16.36 -4.75
CA SER A 28 29.50 -15.80 -3.41
C SER A 28 30.83 -15.07 -3.23
N ALA A 29 30.77 -13.77 -3.05
CA ALA A 29 31.90 -13.04 -2.46
C ALA A 29 31.64 -12.95 -0.95
N GLN A 30 32.33 -13.79 -0.23
CA GLN A 30 32.50 -13.71 1.22
C GLN A 30 33.27 -12.44 1.53
N ASN A 31 32.65 -11.51 2.26
CA ASN A 31 33.39 -10.42 2.87
C ASN A 31 33.80 -10.82 4.29
N ALA A 32 35.09 -10.97 4.41
CA ALA A 32 35.80 -11.36 5.60
C ALA A 32 35.63 -10.32 6.73
N VAL A 33 35.45 -10.88 7.89
CA VAL A 33 35.57 -10.28 9.21
C VAL A 33 36.87 -9.51 9.36
N ASN A 34 36.82 -8.22 9.60
CA ASN A 34 37.95 -7.50 10.22
C ASN A 34 37.58 -7.16 11.65
N ASN A 35 38.02 -8.05 12.51
CA ASN A 35 38.10 -7.85 13.95
C ASN A 35 39.37 -7.03 14.23
N SER A 36 39.24 -5.78 14.59
CA SER A 36 40.33 -4.99 15.15
C SER A 36 39.97 -4.57 16.56
N THR A 37 40.48 -5.32 17.48
CA THR A 37 40.63 -5.03 18.88
C THR A 37 41.59 -3.85 19.05
N VAL A 38 41.16 -2.72 19.60
CA VAL A 38 42.06 -1.73 20.20
C VAL A 38 41.49 -1.25 21.53
N ALA A 39 42.38 -1.34 22.47
CA ALA A 39 42.33 -1.20 23.88
C ALA A 39 41.74 0.12 24.43
N ALA A 40 41.30 -0.01 25.65
CA ALA A 40 40.86 1.02 26.57
C ALA A 40 41.86 2.19 26.73
N THR A 41 41.28 3.38 26.76
CA THR A 41 41.86 4.47 27.54
C THR A 41 40.74 5.39 28.05
N LYS A 42 40.52 5.37 29.35
CA LYS A 42 39.80 6.39 30.07
C LYS A 42 40.82 7.50 30.45
N PRO A 43 40.50 8.79 30.32
CA PRO A 43 40.37 9.54 31.54
C PRO A 43 39.30 10.67 31.53
N ALA A 44 38.87 10.88 32.76
CA ALA A 44 38.63 12.14 33.47
C ALA A 44 37.37 12.98 33.16
N MET A 45 36.63 13.10 34.22
CA MET A 45 35.61 14.05 34.60
C MET A 45 35.87 15.47 34.09
N ASN A 46 34.80 16.09 33.57
CA ASN A 46 34.58 17.51 33.78
C ASN A 46 33.16 17.75 34.26
N ASP A 47 33.08 18.09 35.50
CA ASP A 47 31.94 18.61 36.22
C ASP A 47 31.72 20.05 35.71
N SER A 48 30.54 20.31 35.17
CA SER A 48 30.01 21.67 35.03
C SER A 48 28.51 21.60 35.18
N GLY A 49 28.11 21.93 36.41
CA GLY A 49 26.73 22.07 36.79
C GLY A 49 25.99 23.10 35.94
N LEU A 50 24.83 22.74 35.48
CA LEU A 50 23.81 23.63 34.96
C LEU A 50 22.51 23.36 35.70
N VAL A 51 22.13 24.36 36.43
CA VAL A 51 20.99 24.51 37.30
C VAL A 51 19.70 24.23 36.50
N SER A 52 19.00 23.17 36.88
CA SER A 52 17.65 22.90 36.39
C SER A 52 16.67 23.80 37.15
N SER A 53 16.13 24.78 36.50
CA SER A 53 14.97 25.52 36.97
C SER A 53 13.71 24.67 36.69
N HIS A 54 13.25 23.98 37.71
CA HIS A 54 11.92 23.41 37.76
C HIS A 54 10.88 24.53 37.87
N SER A 55 10.24 24.87 36.79
CA SER A 55 8.97 25.60 36.85
C SER A 55 7.85 24.55 36.92
N THR A 56 7.35 24.37 38.10
CA THR A 56 6.17 23.56 38.37
C THR A 56 4.94 24.40 37.99
N GLU A 57 4.51 24.31 36.77
CA GLU A 57 3.20 24.82 36.41
C GLU A 57 2.25 23.65 36.24
N LYS A 58 1.39 23.53 37.25
CA LYS A 58 0.31 22.56 37.34
C LYS A 58 -0.81 23.00 36.39
N SER A 59 -0.67 22.68 35.12
CA SER A 59 -1.76 22.79 34.14
C SER A 59 -2.67 21.58 34.25
N ALA A 60 -3.90 21.85 34.67
CA ALA A 60 -5.00 20.88 34.56
C ALA A 60 -5.18 20.41 33.11
N PRO A 61 -5.52 19.14 32.92
CA PRO A 61 -5.74 18.64 31.55
C PRO A 61 -6.97 19.33 30.94
N PRO A 62 -6.86 19.92 29.74
CA PRO A 62 -8.03 20.36 29.02
C PRO A 62 -8.86 19.12 28.69
N LYS A 63 -10.12 19.13 29.11
CA LYS A 63 -11.14 18.23 28.58
C LYS A 63 -11.26 18.53 27.09
N THR A 64 -10.54 17.78 26.29
CA THR A 64 -10.74 17.80 24.85
C THR A 64 -11.88 16.86 24.56
N GLU A 65 -13.01 17.44 24.21
CA GLU A 65 -14.07 16.73 23.50
C GLU A 65 -13.44 15.96 22.36
N SER A 66 -13.80 14.69 22.30
CA SER A 66 -13.34 13.74 21.30
C SER A 66 -13.80 14.17 19.91
N ASP A 67 -13.08 15.11 19.33
CA ASP A 67 -13.16 15.36 17.89
C ASP A 67 -12.55 14.13 17.18
N LYS A 68 -13.42 13.30 16.64
CA LYS A 68 -13.08 12.13 15.81
C LYS A 68 -12.51 12.56 14.46
N THR A 69 -11.72 13.60 14.44
CA THR A 69 -10.96 13.99 13.26
C THR A 69 -9.79 13.01 13.13
N SER A 70 -9.89 12.16 12.15
CA SER A 70 -8.88 11.17 11.80
C SER A 70 -7.51 11.84 11.69
N VAL A 71 -6.68 11.70 12.73
CA VAL A 71 -5.30 12.16 12.70
C VAL A 71 -4.58 11.39 11.60
N GLY A 72 -4.37 12.03 10.45
CA GLY A 72 -3.65 11.47 9.31
C GLY A 72 -2.21 11.09 9.67
N SER A 73 -1.54 10.42 8.76
CA SER A 73 -0.10 10.20 8.86
C SER A 73 0.61 11.56 8.87
N PRO A 74 1.65 11.78 9.71
CA PRO A 74 2.38 13.06 9.76
C PRO A 74 3.03 13.45 8.41
N ASN A 75 3.27 12.48 7.53
CA ASN A 75 3.87 12.70 6.21
C ASN A 75 2.84 12.66 5.07
N GLN A 76 1.55 12.75 5.40
CA GLN A 76 0.48 12.68 4.41
C GLN A 76 0.52 13.86 3.44
N GLN A 77 0.55 13.57 2.16
CA GLN A 77 0.56 14.57 1.08
C GLN A 77 -0.76 14.54 0.30
N ALA A 78 -1.23 15.70 -0.14
CA ALA A 78 -2.33 15.77 -1.08
C ALA A 78 -1.87 15.26 -2.45
N VAL A 79 -2.67 14.40 -3.07
CA VAL A 79 -2.42 13.84 -4.40
C VAL A 79 -3.68 13.97 -5.25
N ASP A 80 -3.52 14.33 -6.53
CA ASP A 80 -4.65 14.36 -7.46
C ASP A 80 -5.03 12.94 -7.87
N VAL A 81 -6.16 12.50 -7.37
CA VAL A 81 -6.75 11.20 -7.72
C VAL A 81 -8.06 11.36 -8.51
N SER A 82 -8.32 12.54 -9.06
CA SER A 82 -9.57 12.84 -9.76
C SER A 82 -9.80 11.91 -10.96
N GLU A 83 -8.77 11.71 -11.78
CA GLU A 83 -8.83 10.80 -12.94
C GLU A 83 -9.06 9.35 -12.51
N MET A 84 -8.36 8.89 -11.45
CA MET A 84 -8.53 7.55 -10.93
C MET A 84 -9.92 7.35 -10.34
N THR A 85 -10.47 8.37 -9.70
CA THR A 85 -11.83 8.36 -9.19
C THR A 85 -12.84 8.24 -10.33
N ALA A 86 -12.67 9.00 -11.41
CA ALA A 86 -13.52 8.89 -12.59
C ALA A 86 -13.41 7.50 -13.25
N LYS A 87 -12.22 6.89 -13.30
CA LYS A 87 -12.02 5.51 -13.77
C LYS A 87 -12.79 4.51 -12.91
N ILE A 88 -12.74 4.65 -11.58
CA ILE A 88 -13.49 3.79 -10.66
C ILE A 88 -14.99 3.94 -10.90
N GLU A 89 -15.50 5.16 -10.99
CA GLU A 89 -16.93 5.40 -11.24
C GLU A 89 -17.42 4.80 -12.56
N LYS A 90 -16.59 4.91 -13.62
CA LYS A 90 -16.90 4.31 -14.92
C LYS A 90 -16.91 2.78 -14.81
N ALA A 91 -15.87 2.18 -14.26
CA ALA A 91 -15.75 0.75 -14.11
C ALA A 91 -16.85 0.17 -13.18
N ASP A 92 -17.24 0.89 -12.13
CA ASP A 92 -18.33 0.50 -11.22
C ASP A 92 -19.68 0.47 -11.94
N LYS A 93 -19.96 1.46 -12.79
CA LYS A 93 -21.16 1.45 -13.66
C LYS A 93 -21.20 0.26 -14.61
N GLU A 94 -20.06 -0.04 -15.25
CA GLU A 94 -19.92 -1.19 -16.15
C GLU A 94 -20.10 -2.52 -15.41
N TYR A 95 -19.50 -2.66 -14.24
CA TYR A 95 -19.65 -3.85 -13.41
C TYR A 95 -21.08 -4.02 -12.89
N LYS A 96 -21.74 -2.96 -12.45
CA LYS A 96 -23.16 -3.00 -12.02
C LYS A 96 -24.11 -3.39 -13.15
N ALA A 97 -23.81 -2.99 -14.38
CA ALA A 97 -24.58 -3.39 -15.56
C ALA A 97 -24.36 -4.87 -15.96
N LYS A 98 -23.20 -5.44 -15.59
CA LYS A 98 -22.77 -6.79 -15.98
C LYS A 98 -22.04 -7.48 -14.83
N THR A 99 -22.74 -7.74 -13.74
CA THR A 99 -22.17 -8.28 -12.50
C THR A 99 -21.50 -9.65 -12.62
N THR A 100 -21.87 -10.42 -13.65
CA THR A 100 -21.29 -11.74 -13.96
C THR A 100 -20.12 -11.69 -14.92
N ASP A 101 -19.81 -10.51 -15.48
CA ASP A 101 -18.70 -10.33 -16.42
C ASP A 101 -17.37 -10.27 -15.63
N ALA A 102 -16.53 -11.29 -15.83
CA ALA A 102 -15.23 -11.39 -15.18
C ALA A 102 -14.32 -10.21 -15.55
N LYS A 103 -14.39 -9.73 -16.81
CA LYS A 103 -13.58 -8.61 -17.27
C LYS A 103 -14.01 -7.29 -16.63
N ALA A 104 -15.32 -7.04 -16.49
CA ALA A 104 -15.81 -5.86 -15.81
C ALA A 104 -15.40 -5.85 -14.33
N LYS A 105 -15.46 -7.02 -13.68
CA LYS A 105 -15.00 -7.22 -12.31
C LYS A 105 -13.51 -6.94 -12.16
N GLU A 106 -12.67 -7.47 -13.04
CA GLU A 106 -11.22 -7.26 -13.04
C GLU A 106 -10.86 -5.78 -13.32
N THR A 107 -11.56 -5.14 -14.28
CA THR A 107 -11.35 -3.72 -14.59
C THR A 107 -11.64 -2.83 -13.38
N LEU A 108 -12.72 -3.11 -12.64
CA LEU A 108 -13.05 -2.37 -11.43
C LEU A 108 -12.00 -2.61 -10.32
N ALA A 109 -11.54 -3.85 -10.15
CA ALA A 109 -10.49 -4.16 -9.18
C ALA A 109 -9.20 -3.38 -9.50
N ALA A 110 -8.76 -3.40 -10.77
CA ALA A 110 -7.57 -2.68 -11.22
C ALA A 110 -7.68 -1.17 -11.00
N ALA A 111 -8.85 -0.58 -11.24
CA ALA A 111 -9.07 0.85 -10.99
C ALA A 111 -8.96 1.22 -9.50
N TYR A 112 -9.45 0.37 -8.59
CA TYR A 112 -9.25 0.55 -7.16
C TYR A 112 -7.76 0.42 -6.78
N PHE A 113 -7.05 -0.57 -7.30
CA PHE A 113 -5.62 -0.76 -7.02
C PHE A 113 -4.78 0.42 -7.51
N GLU A 114 -5.04 0.94 -8.71
CA GLU A 114 -4.35 2.11 -9.26
C GLU A 114 -4.43 3.30 -8.27
N ARG A 115 -5.63 3.60 -7.76
CA ARG A 115 -5.81 4.69 -6.80
C ARG A 115 -5.19 4.37 -5.45
N ALA A 116 -5.30 3.13 -4.96
CA ALA A 116 -4.69 2.70 -3.70
C ALA A 116 -3.17 2.86 -3.71
N PHE A 117 -2.49 2.48 -4.78
CA PHE A 117 -1.04 2.68 -4.92
C PHE A 117 -0.65 4.17 -4.96
N ALA A 118 -1.43 5.01 -5.64
CA ALA A 118 -1.19 6.45 -5.65
C ALA A 118 -1.35 7.07 -4.25
N LEU A 119 -2.38 6.67 -3.52
CA LEU A 119 -2.62 7.09 -2.14
C LEU A 119 -1.51 6.61 -1.19
N THR A 120 -1.01 5.39 -1.38
CA THR A 120 0.10 4.85 -0.60
C THR A 120 1.38 5.66 -0.80
N LYS A 121 1.70 6.02 -2.04
CA LYS A 121 2.84 6.91 -2.36
C LYS A 121 2.72 8.28 -1.69
N ALA A 122 1.50 8.77 -1.52
CA ALA A 122 1.20 10.03 -0.83
C ALA A 122 1.07 9.87 0.70
N ALA A 123 1.43 8.72 1.25
CA ALA A 123 1.29 8.35 2.66
C ALA A 123 -0.16 8.46 3.20
N GLN A 124 -1.17 8.44 2.33
CA GLN A 124 -2.58 8.41 2.68
C GLN A 124 -3.05 6.98 2.99
N TYR A 125 -2.36 6.30 3.89
CA TYR A 125 -2.54 4.88 4.17
C TYR A 125 -3.96 4.47 4.55
N ARG A 126 -4.68 5.32 5.31
CA ARG A 126 -6.07 5.04 5.71
C ARG A 126 -7.01 4.97 4.51
N ALA A 127 -6.89 5.92 3.59
CA ALA A 127 -7.68 5.93 2.36
C ALA A 127 -7.25 4.79 1.41
N ALA A 128 -5.95 4.53 1.29
CA ALA A 128 -5.41 3.45 0.49
C ALA A 128 -5.96 2.07 0.91
N LEU A 129 -6.04 1.81 2.23
CA LEU A 129 -6.62 0.55 2.74
C LEU A 129 -8.05 0.32 2.26
N GLY A 130 -8.87 1.36 2.21
CA GLY A 130 -10.24 1.26 1.70
C GLY A 130 -10.30 0.80 0.26
N ASP A 131 -9.42 1.32 -0.58
CA ASP A 131 -9.36 0.94 -1.99
C ASP A 131 -8.75 -0.45 -2.18
N PHE A 132 -7.67 -0.80 -1.45
CA PHE A 132 -7.14 -2.17 -1.48
C PHE A 132 -8.17 -3.20 -1.08
N ARG A 133 -8.91 -2.97 -0.01
CA ARG A 133 -9.98 -3.89 0.44
C ARG A 133 -11.07 -4.07 -0.61
N LYS A 134 -11.52 -2.98 -1.24
CA LYS A 134 -12.51 -3.04 -2.33
C LYS A 134 -11.98 -3.80 -3.54
N GLY A 135 -10.75 -3.52 -3.96
CA GLY A 135 -10.11 -4.22 -5.06
C GLY A 135 -9.90 -5.71 -4.75
N LEU A 136 -9.42 -6.07 -3.56
CA LEU A 136 -9.19 -7.46 -3.16
C LEU A 136 -10.49 -8.27 -2.98
N LYS A 137 -11.63 -7.66 -2.67
CA LYS A 137 -12.93 -8.32 -2.74
C LYS A 137 -13.33 -8.73 -4.16
N LEU A 138 -12.91 -7.93 -5.13
CA LEU A 138 -13.15 -8.20 -6.54
C LEU A 138 -12.11 -9.15 -7.13
N ASN A 139 -10.83 -8.95 -6.81
CA ASN A 139 -9.72 -9.80 -7.24
C ASN A 139 -8.84 -10.19 -6.05
N PRO A 140 -9.17 -11.28 -5.33
CA PRO A 140 -8.42 -11.71 -4.16
C PRO A 140 -7.05 -12.32 -4.47
N ASN A 141 -6.77 -12.61 -5.74
CA ASN A 141 -5.53 -13.26 -6.17
C ASN A 141 -4.45 -12.26 -6.61
N ASP A 142 -4.70 -10.97 -6.51
CA ASP A 142 -3.69 -9.96 -6.78
C ASP A 142 -2.65 -9.93 -5.66
N THR A 143 -1.49 -10.49 -5.95
CA THR A 143 -0.41 -10.66 -4.97
C THR A 143 0.24 -9.35 -4.59
N GLU A 144 0.35 -8.40 -5.53
CA GLU A 144 0.96 -7.08 -5.27
C GLU A 144 0.04 -6.23 -4.37
N ALA A 145 -1.24 -6.17 -4.70
CA ALA A 145 -2.21 -5.44 -3.91
C ALA A 145 -2.32 -6.03 -2.48
N LYS A 146 -2.30 -7.36 -2.35
CA LYS A 146 -2.31 -8.02 -1.06
C LYS A 146 -1.06 -7.69 -0.23
N ALA A 147 0.12 -7.80 -0.84
CA ALA A 147 1.38 -7.48 -0.16
C ALA A 147 1.40 -6.03 0.34
N MET A 148 0.93 -5.08 -0.49
CA MET A 148 0.88 -3.67 -0.10
C MET A 148 -0.17 -3.40 0.99
N HIS A 149 -1.35 -4.03 0.91
CA HIS A 149 -2.35 -3.98 1.97
C HIS A 149 -1.77 -4.44 3.32
N ASP A 150 -1.13 -5.62 3.33
CA ASP A 150 -0.56 -6.22 4.53
C ASP A 150 0.62 -5.37 5.07
N GLN A 151 1.41 -4.78 4.18
CA GLN A 151 2.47 -3.84 4.56
C GLN A 151 1.91 -2.60 5.27
N ILE A 152 0.80 -2.04 4.78
CA ILE A 152 0.16 -0.89 5.44
C ILE A 152 -0.37 -1.28 6.82
N ILE A 153 -0.98 -2.46 6.97
CA ILE A 153 -1.41 -2.96 8.29
C ILE A 153 -0.21 -3.03 9.24
N SER A 154 0.91 -3.62 8.79
CA SER A 154 2.14 -3.72 9.58
C SER A 154 2.71 -2.35 9.99
N ILE A 155 2.58 -1.33 9.13
CA ILE A 155 2.95 0.05 9.49
C ILE A 155 2.11 0.55 10.67
N PHE A 156 0.78 0.34 10.66
CA PHE A 156 -0.08 0.75 11.78
C PHE A 156 0.31 0.04 13.06
N GLU A 157 0.55 -1.26 13.01
CA GLU A 157 0.99 -2.07 14.16
C GLU A 157 2.33 -1.56 14.73
N SER A 158 3.30 -1.26 13.86
CA SER A 158 4.63 -0.80 14.26
C SER A 158 4.63 0.53 15.00
N ILE A 159 3.64 1.39 14.73
CA ILE A 159 3.48 2.69 15.40
C ILE A 159 2.45 2.64 16.54
N GLY A 160 1.98 1.44 16.91
CA GLY A 160 1.01 1.25 17.99
C GLY A 160 -0.37 1.88 17.71
N ARG A 161 -0.78 1.96 16.45
CA ARG A 161 -2.08 2.49 16.04
C ARG A 161 -2.92 1.41 15.37
N GLU A 162 -4.21 1.42 15.64
CA GLU A 162 -5.14 0.54 14.93
C GLU A 162 -5.41 1.08 13.52
N PRO A 163 -5.38 0.21 12.49
CA PRO A 163 -5.85 0.57 11.17
C PRO A 163 -7.36 0.83 11.20
N PRO A 164 -7.92 1.66 10.29
CA PRO A 164 -9.35 1.84 10.20
C PRO A 164 -10.03 0.50 9.95
N LYS A 165 -11.20 0.29 10.56
CA LYS A 165 -12.02 -0.87 10.26
C LYS A 165 -12.57 -0.77 8.83
N GLU A 166 -12.97 -1.89 8.29
CA GLU A 166 -13.58 -1.91 6.98
C GLU A 166 -14.87 -1.07 6.95
N GLY A 167 -14.93 -0.13 6.02
CA GLY A 167 -16.03 0.83 5.90
C GLY A 167 -15.85 2.13 6.71
N GLU A 168 -14.84 2.22 7.55
CA GLU A 168 -14.49 3.42 8.33
C GLU A 168 -13.32 4.20 7.72
N GLU A 169 -12.86 3.78 6.54
CA GLU A 169 -11.75 4.44 5.88
C GLU A 169 -12.16 5.82 5.37
N PRO A 170 -11.33 6.86 5.65
CA PRO A 170 -11.62 8.20 5.17
C PRO A 170 -11.47 8.29 3.64
N PRO A 171 -12.16 9.21 2.98
CA PRO A 171 -11.92 9.50 1.59
C PRO A 171 -10.48 10.04 1.36
N PRO A 172 -9.97 10.00 0.10
CA PRO A 172 -8.72 10.64 -0.25
C PRO A 172 -8.70 12.12 0.16
N MET A 173 -7.54 12.61 0.61
CA MET A 173 -7.37 14.01 0.98
C MET A 173 -7.51 14.89 -0.27
N PRO A 174 -8.41 15.89 -0.26
CA PRO A 174 -8.59 16.77 -1.39
C PRO A 174 -7.37 17.68 -1.60
N ILE A 175 -7.07 17.99 -2.85
CA ILE A 175 -6.12 19.04 -3.17
C ILE A 175 -6.77 20.38 -2.85
N LYS A 176 -6.12 21.17 -2.03
CA LYS A 176 -6.52 22.57 -1.85
C LYS A 176 -6.16 23.34 -3.13
N LYS A 177 -7.18 23.79 -3.85
CA LYS A 177 -7.02 24.71 -4.99
C LYS A 177 -6.81 26.13 -4.51
#